data_4f8bf801ad75c16d67fe37042605ce91
#
_entry.id   4f8bf801ad75c16d67fe37042605ce91
#
_cell.length_a   1.000
_cell.length_b   1.000
_cell.length_c   1.000
_cell.angle_alpha   90.00
_cell.angle_beta   90.00
_cell.angle_gamma   90.00
#
_symmetry.space_group_name_H-M   'P 1'
#
loop_
_entity.id
_entity.type
_entity.pdbx_description
1 polymer ?
#
loop_
_entity_poly.entity_id
_entity_poly.type
_entity_poly.pdbx_seq_one_letter_code
_entity_poly.pdbx_strand_id
1 'polypeptide(L)'
;SKIIGDNEALFLSQLDQISWLVNCRGFHLPYQSIFLARMVALKEQALIFVPEGIPIEPKLQNHPFLTFIYVKSGGTLQQLVTLRKNHQIDRIFYSKSSVTAEDYHYLSTVFNERILTPQENMVADVAAKKSETEIVLFKEAFARANQAIFKTIKDVIRRFECEERVSEQDFYNQTNTNYSDGGAITQSFKTISAVGKNSSIIHFGQPSSKNIISDGDLLLLDSGAYYKNGFATDTTRTFIAGEPAPWQREIYTLVLKGLLQAQNAVFPVGTWGASIDALARTPMQRLGYDYAHGTGHGIGVNAHEAGYSISPKSNRPLVEGSIGSIEPGIYLPQKGGVRLENIVLVEAHPKFSGMLHFVPLTCIGFEPKLIDYKMLTSEEQVMLVDYEELCRKQGTSFTWS
;
A
#
# COMPACT_ATOMS: atom_id res chain seq x y z
N SER A 1 -15.26 -18.31 -11.88
CA SER A 1 -16.34 -19.31 -12.01
C SER A 1 -16.43 -20.34 -10.86
N LYS A 2 -15.49 -20.39 -9.91
CA LYS A 2 -15.58 -21.27 -8.73
C LYS A 2 -16.23 -20.60 -7.50
N ILE A 3 -16.53 -19.30 -7.58
CA ILE A 3 -16.99 -18.49 -6.45
C ILE A 3 -18.51 -18.30 -6.50
N ILE A 4 -19.12 -18.32 -7.68
CA ILE A 4 -20.54 -18.05 -7.92
C ILE A 4 -21.18 -19.23 -8.65
N GLY A 5 -22.29 -19.74 -8.12
CA GLY A 5 -23.10 -20.81 -8.72
C GLY A 5 -24.01 -20.33 -9.87
N ASP A 6 -24.80 -21.27 -10.44
CA ASP A 6 -25.61 -20.98 -11.64
C ASP A 6 -26.65 -19.86 -11.44
N ASN A 7 -27.33 -19.83 -10.32
CA ASN A 7 -28.39 -18.84 -10.01
C ASN A 7 -27.91 -17.87 -8.90
N GLU A 8 -26.61 -17.63 -8.82
CA GLU A 8 -26.04 -16.75 -7.82
C GLU A 8 -25.45 -15.51 -8.49
N ALA A 9 -25.42 -14.41 -7.75
CA ALA A 9 -24.80 -13.16 -8.18
C ALA A 9 -23.92 -12.58 -7.08
N LEU A 10 -22.89 -11.83 -7.44
CA LEU A 10 -22.10 -11.03 -6.53
C LEU A 10 -22.24 -9.55 -6.92
N PHE A 11 -22.79 -8.77 -5.99
CA PHE A 11 -22.83 -7.31 -6.14
C PHE A 11 -21.56 -6.68 -5.51
N LEU A 12 -20.90 -5.83 -6.26
CA LEU A 12 -19.71 -5.11 -5.85
C LEU A 12 -19.88 -3.60 -6.00
N SER A 13 -19.52 -2.87 -4.94
CA SER A 13 -19.42 -1.42 -4.91
C SER A 13 -17.99 -0.93 -4.65
N GLN A 14 -17.08 -1.81 -4.26
CA GLN A 14 -15.67 -1.50 -4.01
C GLN A 14 -14.93 -1.34 -5.33
N LEU A 15 -14.45 -0.13 -5.59
CA LEU A 15 -13.88 0.25 -6.89
C LEU A 15 -12.56 -0.44 -7.20
N ASP A 16 -11.74 -0.71 -6.18
CA ASP A 16 -10.50 -1.47 -6.28
C ASP A 16 -10.75 -2.93 -6.69
N GLN A 17 -11.72 -3.58 -6.05
CA GLN A 17 -12.10 -4.95 -6.38
C GLN A 17 -12.67 -5.06 -7.80
N ILE A 18 -13.51 -4.10 -8.20
CA ILE A 18 -14.04 -4.03 -9.57
C ILE A 18 -12.88 -3.84 -10.55
N SER A 19 -12.00 -2.85 -10.30
CA SER A 19 -10.87 -2.53 -11.18
C SER A 19 -9.89 -3.71 -11.30
N TRP A 20 -9.68 -4.46 -10.21
CA TRP A 20 -8.84 -5.66 -10.22
C TRP A 20 -9.50 -6.79 -11.02
N LEU A 21 -10.78 -7.11 -10.76
CA LEU A 21 -11.51 -8.21 -11.42
C LEU A 21 -11.58 -8.04 -12.94
N VAL A 22 -11.83 -6.82 -13.42
CA VAL A 22 -11.94 -6.54 -14.86
C VAL A 22 -10.61 -6.12 -15.48
N ASN A 23 -9.55 -6.06 -14.67
CA ASN A 23 -8.21 -5.60 -15.06
C ASN A 23 -8.21 -4.26 -15.81
N CYS A 24 -9.04 -3.31 -15.37
CA CYS A 24 -9.15 -1.97 -15.95
C CYS A 24 -8.69 -0.89 -14.96
N ARG A 25 -8.13 0.20 -15.49
CA ARG A 25 -7.69 1.35 -14.72
C ARG A 25 -8.26 2.64 -15.29
N GLY A 26 -8.58 3.61 -14.43
CA GLY A 26 -9.23 4.86 -14.85
C GLY A 26 -8.35 6.10 -14.72
N PHE A 27 -7.58 6.23 -13.64
CA PHE A 27 -6.72 7.39 -13.32
C PHE A 27 -7.43 8.76 -13.31
N HIS A 28 -8.75 8.79 -13.24
CA HIS A 28 -9.53 10.03 -13.21
C HIS A 28 -9.90 10.49 -11.80
N LEU A 29 -9.61 9.68 -10.79
CA LEU A 29 -9.74 10.06 -9.39
C LEU A 29 -8.38 10.45 -8.82
N PRO A 30 -8.32 11.50 -7.97
CA PRO A 30 -7.06 11.89 -7.34
C PRO A 30 -6.44 10.73 -6.56
N TYR A 31 -5.14 10.53 -6.76
CA TYR A 31 -4.36 9.53 -6.02
C TYR A 31 -4.86 8.07 -6.18
N GLN A 32 -5.48 7.74 -7.29
CA GLN A 32 -6.02 6.41 -7.53
C GLN A 32 -5.92 5.99 -8.99
N SER A 33 -5.76 4.67 -9.21
CA SER A 33 -5.78 4.07 -10.54
C SER A 33 -7.13 3.42 -10.88
N ILE A 34 -8.09 3.46 -9.97
CA ILE A 34 -9.42 2.85 -10.13
C ILE A 34 -10.35 3.73 -10.97
N PHE A 35 -11.51 3.18 -11.31
CA PHE A 35 -12.58 3.90 -12.00
C PHE A 35 -13.92 3.76 -11.28
N LEU A 36 -14.81 4.74 -11.48
CA LEU A 36 -16.14 4.73 -10.87
C LEU A 36 -17.01 3.69 -11.53
N ALA A 37 -17.52 2.73 -10.76
CA ALA A 37 -18.42 1.70 -11.24
C ALA A 37 -19.24 1.06 -10.10
N ARG A 38 -20.28 0.33 -10.50
CA ARG A 38 -20.87 -0.77 -9.75
C ARG A 38 -20.82 -2.02 -10.60
N MET A 39 -20.80 -3.19 -10.00
CA MET A 39 -20.70 -4.42 -10.76
C MET A 39 -21.62 -5.49 -10.20
N VAL A 40 -22.26 -6.23 -11.09
CA VAL A 40 -22.89 -7.51 -10.77
C VAL A 40 -22.16 -8.60 -11.54
N ALA A 41 -21.50 -9.48 -10.83
CA ALA A 41 -20.89 -10.67 -11.41
C ALA A 41 -21.90 -11.84 -11.33
N LEU A 42 -22.11 -12.50 -12.48
CA LEU A 42 -22.78 -13.76 -12.64
C LEU A 42 -21.73 -14.84 -12.96
N LYS A 43 -22.13 -16.09 -13.02
CA LYS A 43 -21.21 -17.21 -13.28
C LYS A 43 -20.35 -17.02 -14.55
N GLU A 44 -20.94 -16.52 -15.62
CA GLU A 44 -20.28 -16.40 -16.95
C GLU A 44 -20.28 -14.99 -17.52
N GLN A 45 -20.80 -14.01 -16.78
CA GLN A 45 -20.91 -12.62 -17.22
C GLN A 45 -20.75 -11.66 -16.07
N ALA A 46 -20.16 -10.51 -16.35
CA ALA A 46 -20.15 -9.37 -15.43
C ALA A 46 -20.80 -8.15 -16.09
N LEU A 47 -21.75 -7.56 -15.40
CA LEU A 47 -22.40 -6.31 -15.77
C LEU A 47 -21.75 -5.18 -14.99
N ILE A 48 -21.13 -4.24 -15.69
CA ILE A 48 -20.39 -3.13 -15.08
C ILE A 48 -21.15 -1.83 -15.38
N PHE A 49 -21.68 -1.22 -14.35
CA PHE A 49 -22.42 0.04 -14.44
C PHE A 49 -21.47 1.19 -14.24
N VAL A 50 -21.24 2.00 -15.27
CA VAL A 50 -20.31 3.14 -15.27
C VAL A 50 -21.07 4.44 -15.51
N PRO A 51 -20.67 5.55 -14.85
CA PRO A 51 -21.25 6.86 -15.12
C PRO A 51 -21.10 7.27 -16.59
N GLU A 52 -22.09 7.96 -17.13
CA GLU A 52 -22.01 8.59 -18.45
C GLU A 52 -20.77 9.50 -18.54
N GLY A 53 -20.05 9.48 -19.65
CA GLY A 53 -18.86 10.29 -19.92
C GLY A 53 -17.53 9.63 -19.55
N ILE A 54 -17.52 8.47 -18.89
CA ILE A 54 -16.28 7.70 -18.68
C ILE A 54 -15.95 6.96 -19.99
N PRO A 55 -14.78 7.19 -20.59
CA PRO A 55 -14.42 6.52 -21.85
C PRO A 55 -14.14 5.03 -21.58
N ILE A 56 -14.75 4.16 -22.39
CA ILE A 56 -14.49 2.71 -22.40
C ILE A 56 -13.76 2.39 -23.68
N GLU A 57 -12.58 1.77 -23.56
CA GLU A 57 -11.80 1.36 -24.72
C GLU A 57 -12.63 0.42 -25.62
N PRO A 58 -12.57 0.60 -26.97
CA PRO A 58 -13.38 -0.20 -27.90
C PRO A 58 -13.22 -1.72 -27.75
N LYS A 59 -12.03 -2.20 -27.38
CA LYS A 59 -11.77 -3.62 -27.12
C LYS A 59 -12.58 -4.20 -25.97
N LEU A 60 -12.95 -3.37 -24.97
CA LEU A 60 -13.75 -3.78 -23.82
C LEU A 60 -15.25 -3.80 -24.14
N GLN A 61 -15.72 -3.01 -25.10
CA GLN A 61 -17.14 -2.97 -25.48
C GLN A 61 -17.62 -4.28 -26.11
N ASN A 62 -16.71 -5.05 -26.70
CA ASN A 62 -17.00 -6.34 -27.33
C ASN A 62 -16.38 -7.53 -26.55
N HIS A 63 -16.11 -7.36 -25.26
CA HIS A 63 -15.53 -8.43 -24.45
C HIS A 63 -16.58 -9.54 -24.17
N PRO A 64 -16.26 -10.82 -24.35
CA PRO A 64 -17.27 -11.90 -24.27
C PRO A 64 -17.90 -12.07 -22.90
N PHE A 65 -17.22 -11.66 -21.83
CA PHE A 65 -17.67 -11.85 -20.45
C PHE A 65 -17.98 -10.54 -19.70
N LEU A 66 -17.64 -9.38 -20.29
CA LEU A 66 -17.84 -8.07 -19.65
C LEU A 66 -18.83 -7.25 -20.46
N THR A 67 -19.86 -6.76 -19.81
CA THR A 67 -20.85 -5.85 -20.40
C THR A 67 -20.81 -4.53 -19.65
N PHE A 68 -20.30 -3.47 -20.30
CA PHE A 68 -20.31 -2.14 -19.75
C PHE A 68 -21.60 -1.41 -20.10
N ILE A 69 -22.27 -0.85 -19.11
CA ILE A 69 -23.56 -0.18 -19.22
C ILE A 69 -23.42 1.24 -18.66
N TYR A 70 -23.63 2.24 -19.49
CA TYR A 70 -23.66 3.63 -19.02
C TYR A 70 -24.92 3.90 -18.21
N VAL A 71 -24.75 4.49 -17.04
CA VAL A 71 -25.84 4.83 -16.13
C VAL A 71 -25.78 6.30 -15.70
N LYS A 72 -26.94 6.93 -15.60
CA LYS A 72 -27.12 8.22 -14.93
C LYS A 72 -27.15 8.04 -13.41
N SER A 73 -27.11 9.13 -12.67
CA SER A 73 -27.31 9.09 -11.21
C SER A 73 -28.59 8.32 -10.87
N GLY A 74 -28.49 7.37 -9.96
CA GLY A 74 -29.60 6.45 -9.60
C GLY A 74 -29.91 5.35 -10.62
N GLY A 75 -29.22 5.31 -11.77
CA GLY A 75 -29.47 4.34 -12.84
C GLY A 75 -29.14 2.89 -12.48
N THR A 76 -28.36 2.66 -11.43
CA THR A 76 -28.07 1.31 -10.91
C THR A 76 -29.37 0.57 -10.54
N LEU A 77 -30.33 1.24 -9.91
CA LEU A 77 -31.63 0.65 -9.57
C LEU A 77 -32.34 0.07 -10.80
N GLN A 78 -32.41 0.84 -11.90
CA GLN A 78 -33.04 0.40 -13.14
C GLN A 78 -32.35 -0.84 -13.74
N GLN A 79 -31.02 -0.90 -13.65
CA GLN A 79 -30.24 -2.04 -14.12
C GLN A 79 -30.48 -3.29 -13.26
N LEU A 80 -30.60 -3.15 -11.95
CA LEU A 80 -30.96 -4.25 -11.05
C LEU A 80 -32.37 -4.78 -11.33
N VAL A 81 -33.34 -3.91 -11.62
CA VAL A 81 -34.71 -4.33 -12.06
C VAL A 81 -34.65 -5.12 -13.35
N THR A 82 -33.84 -4.66 -14.33
CA THR A 82 -33.65 -5.36 -15.60
C THR A 82 -32.99 -6.73 -15.38
N LEU A 83 -31.96 -6.77 -14.56
CA LEU A 83 -31.27 -8.00 -14.18
C LEU A 83 -32.24 -9.03 -13.59
N ARG A 84 -33.10 -8.64 -12.64
CA ARG A 84 -34.07 -9.51 -12.02
C ARG A 84 -35.10 -10.06 -13.01
N LYS A 85 -35.44 -9.28 -14.06
CA LYS A 85 -36.40 -9.75 -15.09
C LYS A 85 -35.76 -10.76 -16.03
N ASN A 86 -34.46 -10.62 -16.29
CA ASN A 86 -33.74 -11.40 -17.31
C ASN A 86 -33.05 -12.65 -16.76
N HIS A 87 -32.84 -12.72 -15.44
CA HIS A 87 -32.12 -13.82 -14.80
C HIS A 87 -32.91 -14.34 -13.58
N GLN A 88 -32.94 -15.66 -13.43
CA GLN A 88 -33.32 -16.27 -12.17
C GLN A 88 -32.14 -16.14 -11.21
N ILE A 89 -32.32 -15.42 -10.09
CA ILE A 89 -31.31 -15.22 -9.07
C ILE A 89 -31.89 -15.67 -7.74
N ASP A 90 -31.29 -16.72 -7.18
CA ASP A 90 -31.70 -17.33 -5.94
C ASP A 90 -30.90 -16.82 -4.75
N ARG A 91 -29.69 -16.21 -5.02
CA ARG A 91 -28.82 -15.63 -4.01
C ARG A 91 -27.98 -14.50 -4.57
N ILE A 92 -27.85 -13.41 -3.79
CA ILE A 92 -26.96 -12.30 -4.10
C ILE A 92 -25.99 -12.11 -2.93
N PHE A 93 -24.70 -12.28 -3.20
CA PHE A 93 -23.65 -11.96 -2.27
C PHE A 93 -23.33 -10.47 -2.34
N TYR A 94 -23.04 -9.88 -1.19
CA TYR A 94 -22.56 -8.50 -1.08
C TYR A 94 -21.72 -8.33 0.18
N SER A 95 -20.79 -7.39 0.20
CA SER A 95 -20.02 -7.06 1.41
C SER A 95 -20.79 -6.04 2.24
N LYS A 96 -21.19 -6.41 3.46
CA LYS A 96 -21.91 -5.53 4.39
C LYS A 96 -21.05 -4.35 4.84
N SER A 97 -19.74 -4.56 4.96
CA SER A 97 -18.80 -3.52 5.41
C SER A 97 -18.50 -2.45 4.35
N SER A 98 -18.80 -2.72 3.07
CA SER A 98 -18.43 -1.84 1.97
C SER A 98 -19.57 -1.41 1.07
N VAL A 99 -20.73 -2.09 1.11
CA VAL A 99 -21.91 -1.65 0.37
C VAL A 99 -22.37 -0.28 0.91
N THR A 100 -22.67 0.67 0.01
CA THR A 100 -23.25 1.94 0.44
C THR A 100 -24.70 1.77 0.89
N ALA A 101 -25.20 2.71 1.70
CA ALA A 101 -26.61 2.69 2.11
C ALA A 101 -27.56 2.76 0.90
N GLU A 102 -27.18 3.54 -0.13
CA GLU A 102 -27.93 3.63 -1.39
C GLU A 102 -27.95 2.31 -2.14
N ASP A 103 -26.77 1.68 -2.32
CA ASP A 103 -26.68 0.39 -3.01
C ASP A 103 -27.47 -0.71 -2.28
N TYR A 104 -27.39 -0.75 -0.94
CA TYR A 104 -28.19 -1.70 -0.15
C TYR A 104 -29.70 -1.44 -0.29
N HIS A 105 -30.13 -0.18 -0.28
CA HIS A 105 -31.50 0.19 -0.53
C HIS A 105 -31.98 -0.27 -1.91
N TYR A 106 -31.18 -0.12 -2.95
CA TYR A 106 -31.51 -0.62 -4.29
C TYR A 106 -31.63 -2.14 -4.33
N LEU A 107 -30.69 -2.85 -3.72
CA LEU A 107 -30.74 -4.32 -3.62
C LEU A 107 -31.99 -4.80 -2.90
N SER A 108 -32.31 -4.22 -1.72
CA SER A 108 -33.48 -4.61 -0.92
C SER A 108 -34.82 -4.22 -1.56
N THR A 109 -34.84 -3.16 -2.37
CA THR A 109 -36.05 -2.76 -3.14
C THR A 109 -36.32 -3.71 -4.30
N VAL A 110 -35.26 -4.16 -5.00
CA VAL A 110 -35.41 -5.00 -6.20
C VAL A 110 -35.54 -6.49 -5.84
N PHE A 111 -34.82 -6.95 -4.85
CA PHE A 111 -34.72 -8.36 -4.47
C PHE A 111 -35.29 -8.61 -3.07
N ASN A 112 -35.81 -9.82 -2.86
CA ASN A 112 -36.24 -10.22 -1.53
C ASN A 112 -35.03 -10.33 -0.60
N GLU A 113 -35.11 -9.76 0.61
CA GLU A 113 -34.02 -9.80 1.60
C GLU A 113 -33.54 -11.22 1.93
N ARG A 114 -34.39 -12.22 1.78
CA ARG A 114 -34.04 -13.64 2.02
C ARG A 114 -32.93 -14.15 1.09
N ILE A 115 -32.78 -13.56 -0.09
CA ILE A 115 -31.73 -13.95 -1.05
C ILE A 115 -30.48 -13.07 -0.95
N LEU A 116 -30.53 -11.96 -0.18
CA LEU A 116 -29.38 -11.10 0.08
C LEU A 116 -28.50 -11.75 1.14
N THR A 117 -27.31 -12.16 0.75
CA THR A 117 -26.38 -12.91 1.61
C THR A 117 -25.12 -12.08 1.86
N PRO A 118 -24.93 -11.56 3.10
CA PRO A 118 -23.69 -10.88 3.43
C PRO A 118 -22.50 -11.85 3.35
N GLN A 119 -21.49 -11.48 2.59
CA GLN A 119 -20.26 -12.26 2.44
C GLN A 119 -19.07 -11.31 2.28
N GLU A 120 -18.22 -11.27 3.28
CA GLU A 120 -17.06 -10.40 3.26
C GLU A 120 -15.90 -10.99 2.46
N ASN A 121 -15.06 -10.13 1.91
CA ASN A 121 -13.74 -10.45 1.36
C ASN A 121 -13.67 -11.46 0.20
N MET A 122 -14.79 -11.80 -0.45
CA MET A 122 -14.79 -12.79 -1.55
C MET A 122 -13.77 -12.47 -2.64
N VAL A 123 -13.64 -11.21 -3.02
CA VAL A 123 -12.67 -10.76 -4.04
C VAL A 123 -11.33 -10.48 -3.41
N ALA A 124 -11.32 -9.81 -2.25
CA ALA A 124 -10.07 -9.42 -1.57
C ALA A 124 -9.17 -10.62 -1.23
N ASP A 125 -9.75 -11.74 -0.79
CA ASP A 125 -8.99 -12.95 -0.46
C ASP A 125 -8.33 -13.57 -1.70
N VAL A 126 -8.95 -13.45 -2.88
CA VAL A 126 -8.35 -13.91 -4.16
C VAL A 126 -7.30 -12.91 -4.65
N ALA A 127 -7.59 -11.61 -4.57
CA ALA A 127 -6.69 -10.54 -5.00
C ALA A 127 -5.43 -10.41 -4.12
N ALA A 128 -5.52 -10.84 -2.85
CA ALA A 128 -4.38 -10.84 -1.94
C ALA A 128 -3.22 -11.67 -2.45
N LYS A 129 -3.51 -12.84 -3.04
CA LYS A 129 -2.50 -13.69 -3.69
C LYS A 129 -2.24 -13.20 -5.10
N LYS A 130 -1.12 -12.53 -5.30
CA LYS A 130 -0.73 -11.99 -6.60
C LYS A 130 -0.29 -13.12 -7.55
N SER A 131 -0.66 -13.03 -8.80
CA SER A 131 -0.16 -13.91 -9.87
C SER A 131 1.31 -13.57 -10.19
N GLU A 132 2.01 -14.48 -10.88
CA GLU A 132 3.38 -14.25 -11.32
C GLU A 132 3.51 -12.99 -12.18
N THR A 133 2.53 -12.74 -13.06
CA THR A 133 2.49 -11.53 -13.89
C THR A 133 2.33 -10.27 -13.03
N GLU A 134 1.45 -10.27 -12.03
CA GLU A 134 1.30 -9.14 -11.11
C GLU A 134 2.58 -8.89 -10.31
N ILE A 135 3.24 -9.95 -9.83
CA ILE A 135 4.51 -9.84 -9.09
C ILE A 135 5.59 -9.18 -9.96
N VAL A 136 5.70 -9.54 -11.24
CA VAL A 136 6.64 -8.89 -12.17
C VAL A 136 6.31 -7.41 -12.30
N LEU A 137 5.04 -7.06 -12.51
CA LEU A 137 4.59 -5.67 -12.64
C LEU A 137 4.82 -4.85 -11.36
N PHE A 138 4.66 -5.47 -10.18
CA PHE A 138 5.02 -4.84 -8.90
C PHE A 138 6.52 -4.56 -8.82
N LYS A 139 7.36 -5.54 -9.14
CA LYS A 139 8.83 -5.37 -9.14
C LYS A 139 9.27 -4.21 -10.05
N GLU A 140 8.65 -4.08 -11.23
CA GLU A 140 8.92 -2.95 -12.15
C GLU A 140 8.49 -1.59 -11.57
N ALA A 141 7.30 -1.53 -10.95
CA ALA A 141 6.79 -0.31 -10.32
C ALA A 141 7.69 0.13 -9.15
N PHE A 142 8.07 -0.83 -8.27
CA PHE A 142 8.94 -0.55 -7.14
C PHE A 142 10.36 -0.16 -7.56
N ALA A 143 10.92 -0.74 -8.62
CA ALA A 143 12.23 -0.33 -9.13
C ALA A 143 12.23 1.17 -9.52
N ARG A 144 11.16 1.67 -10.15
CA ARG A 144 11.00 3.09 -10.50
C ARG A 144 10.76 3.96 -9.27
N ALA A 145 9.88 3.52 -8.35
CA ALA A 145 9.59 4.25 -7.12
C ALA A 145 10.82 4.38 -6.22
N ASN A 146 11.60 3.31 -6.06
CA ASN A 146 12.84 3.30 -5.30
C ASN A 146 13.82 4.36 -5.82
N GLN A 147 13.99 4.48 -7.14
CA GLN A 147 14.86 5.50 -7.76
C GLN A 147 14.32 6.91 -7.52
N ALA A 148 13.00 7.14 -7.64
CA ALA A 148 12.40 8.46 -7.43
C ALA A 148 12.57 8.94 -5.98
N ILE A 149 12.34 8.06 -4.99
CA ILE A 149 12.52 8.36 -3.57
C ILE A 149 14.00 8.62 -3.26
N PHE A 150 14.88 7.72 -3.71
CA PHE A 150 16.33 7.85 -3.49
C PHE A 150 16.88 9.16 -4.07
N LYS A 151 16.48 9.50 -5.30
CA LYS A 151 16.83 10.78 -5.94
C LYS A 151 16.29 11.96 -5.12
N THR A 152 15.05 11.88 -4.62
CA THR A 152 14.48 12.96 -3.80
C THR A 152 15.29 13.21 -2.55
N ILE A 153 15.66 12.16 -1.82
CA ILE A 153 16.46 12.27 -0.60
C ILE A 153 17.82 12.92 -0.93
N LYS A 154 18.50 12.44 -1.97
CA LYS A 154 19.78 13.01 -2.41
C LYS A 154 19.67 14.48 -2.83
N ASP A 155 18.64 14.83 -3.60
CA ASP A 155 18.45 16.21 -4.08
C ASP A 155 18.18 17.16 -2.92
N VAL A 156 17.34 16.77 -1.96
CA VAL A 156 17.01 17.60 -0.78
C VAL A 156 18.23 17.79 0.13
N ILE A 157 18.96 16.70 0.43
CA ILE A 157 20.16 16.78 1.29
C ILE A 157 21.25 17.62 0.61
N ARG A 158 21.52 17.40 -0.68
CA ARG A 158 22.50 18.19 -1.44
C ARG A 158 22.16 19.69 -1.42
N ARG A 159 20.89 20.06 -1.63
CA ARG A 159 20.45 21.44 -1.58
C ARG A 159 20.64 22.05 -0.19
N PHE A 160 20.33 21.30 0.87
CA PHE A 160 20.60 21.71 2.25
C PHE A 160 22.10 21.92 2.50
N GLU A 161 22.96 20.97 2.09
CA GLU A 161 24.42 21.05 2.22
C GLU A 161 25.03 22.20 1.41
N CYS A 162 24.40 22.62 0.32
CA CYS A 162 24.75 23.80 -0.45
C CYS A 162 24.19 25.11 0.13
N GLU A 163 23.65 25.08 1.36
CA GLU A 163 23.07 26.26 2.04
C GLU A 163 21.87 26.86 1.28
N GLU A 164 21.24 26.11 0.39
CA GLU A 164 19.99 26.54 -0.24
C GLU A 164 18.87 26.55 0.80
N ARG A 165 18.00 27.55 0.70
CA ARG A 165 16.78 27.58 1.50
C ARG A 165 15.77 26.56 0.95
N VAL A 166 15.63 25.43 1.61
CA VAL A 166 14.68 24.36 1.24
C VAL A 166 13.56 24.31 2.26
N SER A 167 12.31 24.45 1.81
CA SER A 167 11.14 24.33 2.67
C SER A 167 10.55 22.92 2.61
N GLU A 168 9.70 22.61 3.57
CA GLU A 168 8.86 21.40 3.58
C GLU A 168 7.99 21.28 2.32
N GLN A 169 7.51 22.41 1.77
CA GLN A 169 6.79 22.45 0.50
C GLN A 169 7.70 22.14 -0.70
N ASP A 170 8.96 22.59 -0.67
CA ASP A 170 9.94 22.26 -1.72
C ASP A 170 10.26 20.78 -1.71
N PHE A 171 10.38 20.18 -0.52
CA PHE A 171 10.56 18.74 -0.34
C PHE A 171 9.39 17.96 -0.94
N TYR A 172 8.14 18.35 -0.65
CA TYR A 172 6.94 17.78 -1.26
C TYR A 172 6.95 17.88 -2.79
N ASN A 173 7.24 19.07 -3.32
CA ASN A 173 7.25 19.32 -4.76
C ASN A 173 8.35 18.51 -5.46
N GLN A 174 9.55 18.44 -4.86
CA GLN A 174 10.68 17.67 -5.41
C GLN A 174 10.33 16.18 -5.51
N THR A 175 9.64 15.63 -4.49
CA THR A 175 9.19 14.23 -4.49
C THR A 175 8.26 13.97 -5.68
N ASN A 176 7.24 14.81 -5.84
CA ASN A 176 6.27 14.66 -6.93
C ASN A 176 6.90 14.82 -8.32
N THR A 177 7.86 15.74 -8.45
CA THR A 177 8.64 15.92 -9.69
C THR A 177 9.45 14.67 -10.02
N ASN A 178 10.18 14.11 -9.05
CA ASN A 178 11.01 12.92 -9.28
C ASN A 178 10.17 11.67 -9.62
N TYR A 179 8.96 11.54 -9.05
CA TYR A 179 8.01 10.51 -9.47
C TYR A 179 7.54 10.71 -10.92
N SER A 180 7.17 11.93 -11.29
CA SER A 180 6.73 12.27 -12.64
C SER A 180 7.83 12.03 -13.67
N ASP A 181 9.06 12.45 -13.38
CA ASP A 181 10.26 12.20 -14.21
C ASP A 181 10.54 10.70 -14.38
N GLY A 182 10.24 9.91 -13.33
CA GLY A 182 10.31 8.44 -13.34
C GLY A 182 9.17 7.75 -14.11
N GLY A 183 8.24 8.53 -14.69
CA GLY A 183 7.10 8.03 -15.48
C GLY A 183 5.88 7.63 -14.66
N ALA A 184 5.74 8.13 -13.44
CA ALA A 184 4.51 8.00 -12.67
C ALA A 184 3.37 8.79 -13.31
N ILE A 185 2.17 8.22 -13.30
CA ILE A 185 0.95 8.88 -13.81
C ILE A 185 0.35 9.78 -12.72
N THR A 186 0.31 9.29 -11.49
CA THR A 186 -0.14 10.01 -10.30
C THR A 186 0.45 9.36 -9.05
N GLN A 187 0.43 10.07 -7.91
CA GLN A 187 0.76 9.48 -6.62
C GLN A 187 -0.32 8.45 -6.20
N SER A 188 0.06 7.46 -5.39
CA SER A 188 -0.86 6.44 -4.83
C SER A 188 -1.66 6.95 -3.63
N PHE A 189 -1.17 8.02 -3.02
CA PHE A 189 -1.82 8.83 -1.98
C PHE A 189 -1.14 10.20 -1.92
N LYS A 190 -1.68 11.10 -1.13
CA LYS A 190 -1.05 12.41 -0.94
C LYS A 190 0.27 12.24 -0.21
N THR A 191 1.37 12.57 -0.88
CA THR A 191 2.73 12.50 -0.31
C THR A 191 2.82 13.16 1.06
N ILE A 192 3.40 12.49 2.02
CA ILE A 192 3.76 13.01 3.33
C ILE A 192 5.24 13.39 3.30
N SER A 193 5.53 14.67 3.35
CA SER A 193 6.87 15.22 3.49
C SER A 193 6.90 16.08 4.74
N ALA A 194 7.42 15.54 5.84
CA ALA A 194 7.34 16.17 7.15
C ALA A 194 8.74 16.52 7.66
N VAL A 195 8.91 17.76 8.12
CA VAL A 195 10.20 18.33 8.55
C VAL A 195 10.18 18.61 10.06
N GLY A 196 11.22 18.18 10.76
CA GLY A 196 11.42 18.40 12.18
C GLY A 196 10.27 17.85 13.02
N LYS A 197 9.62 18.67 13.84
CA LYS A 197 8.49 18.25 14.71
C LYS A 197 7.29 17.70 13.95
N ASN A 198 7.07 18.10 12.70
CA ASN A 198 5.98 17.61 11.88
C ASN A 198 6.10 16.12 11.55
N SER A 199 7.34 15.56 11.57
CA SER A 199 7.57 14.12 11.41
C SER A 199 6.93 13.26 12.51
N SER A 200 6.52 13.85 13.64
CA SER A 200 5.76 13.16 14.68
C SER A 200 4.25 13.00 14.36
N ILE A 201 3.77 13.61 13.27
CA ILE A 201 2.37 13.53 12.85
C ILE A 201 2.27 12.43 11.80
N ILE A 202 1.68 11.29 12.17
CA ILE A 202 1.65 10.06 11.37
C ILE A 202 1.16 10.31 9.92
N HIS A 203 0.05 11.04 9.77
CA HIS A 203 -0.53 11.38 8.47
C HIS A 203 -0.43 12.90 8.21
N PHE A 204 0.80 13.43 8.22
CA PHE A 204 1.04 14.84 7.97
C PHE A 204 0.71 15.21 6.51
N GLY A 205 -0.29 16.05 6.31
CA GLY A 205 -0.82 16.35 4.97
C GLY A 205 -0.76 17.82 4.56
N GLN A 206 -0.03 18.69 5.30
CA GLN A 206 -0.02 20.13 5.05
C GLN A 206 1.41 20.71 5.00
N PRO A 207 2.22 20.33 3.98
CA PRO A 207 3.57 20.87 3.84
C PRO A 207 3.53 22.40 3.70
N SER A 208 4.48 23.09 4.32
CA SER A 208 4.51 24.55 4.42
C SER A 208 5.77 25.13 3.80
N SER A 209 5.62 26.18 2.99
CA SER A 209 6.75 26.99 2.50
C SER A 209 7.42 27.83 3.58
N LYS A 210 6.81 27.92 4.77
CA LYS A 210 7.36 28.65 5.93
C LYS A 210 8.22 27.77 6.83
N ASN A 211 8.01 26.45 6.81
CA ASN A 211 8.81 25.49 7.56
C ASN A 211 10.07 25.15 6.73
N ILE A 212 11.19 25.73 7.13
CA ILE A 212 12.47 25.61 6.42
C ILE A 212 13.29 24.53 7.09
N ILE A 213 13.89 23.65 6.30
CA ILE A 213 14.79 22.60 6.78
C ILE A 213 16.01 23.25 7.45
N SER A 214 16.31 22.80 8.66
CA SER A 214 17.38 23.29 9.51
C SER A 214 18.28 22.14 9.98
N ASP A 215 19.47 22.46 10.44
CA ASP A 215 20.40 21.48 11.01
C ASP A 215 19.76 20.72 12.17
N GLY A 216 19.87 19.40 12.13
CA GLY A 216 19.27 18.49 13.12
C GLY A 216 17.79 18.16 12.87
N ASP A 217 17.16 18.60 11.77
CA ASP A 217 15.78 18.23 11.45
C ASP A 217 15.68 16.80 10.90
N LEU A 218 14.82 15.99 11.51
CA LEU A 218 14.35 14.75 10.91
C LEU A 218 13.46 15.08 9.70
N LEU A 219 13.69 14.39 8.60
CA LEU A 219 12.93 14.51 7.36
C LEU A 219 12.25 13.16 7.09
N LEU A 220 10.93 13.09 7.29
CA LEU A 220 10.14 11.91 7.03
C LEU A 220 9.45 12.07 5.68
N LEU A 221 9.76 11.16 4.76
CA LEU A 221 9.10 11.02 3.46
C LEU A 221 8.33 9.72 3.43
N ASP A 222 7.00 9.82 3.30
CA ASP A 222 6.13 8.71 3.04
C ASP A 222 5.39 8.99 1.73
N SER A 223 5.62 8.14 0.73
CA SER A 223 5.20 8.42 -0.63
C SER A 223 5.11 7.18 -1.49
N GLY A 224 4.26 7.27 -2.48
CA GLY A 224 4.08 6.25 -3.48
C GLY A 224 3.45 6.78 -4.75
N ALA A 225 3.43 5.96 -5.78
CA ALA A 225 2.90 6.35 -7.08
C ALA A 225 2.27 5.19 -7.82
N TYR A 226 1.47 5.55 -8.85
CA TYR A 226 0.99 4.64 -9.87
C TYR A 226 1.76 4.85 -11.17
N TYR A 227 2.14 3.75 -11.76
CA TYR A 227 2.68 3.69 -13.12
C TYR A 227 1.64 3.08 -14.07
N LYS A 228 1.98 2.91 -15.35
CA LYS A 228 1.06 2.42 -16.40
C LYS A 228 0.33 1.11 -16.04
N ASN A 229 0.95 0.25 -15.24
CA ASN A 229 0.35 -1.02 -14.79
C ASN A 229 -0.79 -0.82 -13.76
N GLY A 230 -0.86 0.37 -13.12
CA GLY A 230 -1.90 0.75 -12.16
C GLY A 230 -1.86 0.04 -10.82
N PHE A 231 -0.73 -0.58 -10.45
CA PHE A 231 -0.46 -1.01 -9.08
C PHE A 231 0.17 0.12 -8.28
N ALA A 232 -0.24 0.24 -7.02
CA ALA A 232 0.29 1.22 -6.10
C ALA A 232 1.71 0.85 -5.66
N THR A 233 2.56 1.86 -5.46
CA THR A 233 3.75 1.74 -4.62
C THR A 233 3.57 2.55 -3.35
N ASP A 234 4.32 2.19 -2.31
CA ASP A 234 4.27 2.78 -0.99
C ASP A 234 5.62 2.60 -0.32
N THR A 235 6.17 3.63 0.30
CA THR A 235 7.43 3.53 1.04
C THR A 235 7.65 4.74 1.93
N THR A 236 8.01 4.49 3.18
CA THR A 236 8.47 5.53 4.09
C THR A 236 9.97 5.43 4.34
N ARG A 237 10.66 6.57 4.30
CA ARG A 237 12.02 6.76 4.78
C ARG A 237 12.10 7.99 5.67
N THR A 238 12.90 7.87 6.74
CA THR A 238 13.30 9.00 7.57
C THR A 238 14.81 9.20 7.43
N PHE A 239 15.24 10.42 7.24
CA PHE A 239 16.65 10.83 7.13
C PHE A 239 16.89 12.13 7.89
N ILE A 240 18.10 12.65 7.90
CA ILE A 240 18.51 13.80 8.70
C ILE A 240 19.11 14.91 7.86
N ALA A 241 18.75 16.15 8.12
CA ALA A 241 19.48 17.31 7.64
C ALA A 241 20.56 17.67 8.68
N GLY A 242 21.83 17.60 8.29
CA GLY A 242 22.95 17.91 9.18
C GLY A 242 23.29 16.81 10.18
N GLU A 243 23.44 17.16 11.47
CA GLU A 243 23.92 16.23 12.50
C GLU A 243 22.80 15.81 13.47
N PRO A 244 22.63 14.48 13.72
CA PRO A 244 21.57 13.98 14.57
C PRO A 244 21.90 14.12 16.06
N ALA A 245 20.88 14.46 16.84
CA ALA A 245 20.93 14.36 18.30
C ALA A 245 20.88 12.89 18.79
N PRO A 246 21.39 12.56 19.99
CA PRO A 246 21.40 11.18 20.52
C PRO A 246 20.03 10.51 20.54
N TRP A 247 18.96 11.22 20.90
CA TRP A 247 17.60 10.67 20.93
C TRP A 247 17.06 10.29 19.55
N GLN A 248 17.50 10.99 18.48
CA GLN A 248 17.11 10.70 17.12
C GLN A 248 17.74 9.38 16.65
N ARG A 249 19.01 9.18 16.96
CA ARG A 249 19.72 7.92 16.72
C ARG A 249 19.06 6.75 17.48
N GLU A 250 18.70 6.97 18.75
CA GLU A 250 18.02 5.97 19.57
C GLU A 250 16.72 5.52 18.92
N ILE A 251 15.78 6.44 18.67
CA ILE A 251 14.46 6.05 18.12
C ILE A 251 14.56 5.51 16.70
N TYR A 252 15.47 6.05 15.87
CA TYR A 252 15.70 5.53 14.51
C TYR A 252 16.20 4.09 14.56
N THR A 253 17.19 3.82 15.40
CA THR A 253 17.78 2.48 15.50
C THR A 253 16.76 1.47 16.07
N LEU A 254 15.92 1.88 17.01
CA LEU A 254 14.84 1.00 17.52
C LEU A 254 13.81 0.65 16.45
N VAL A 255 13.41 1.63 15.63
CA VAL A 255 12.50 1.39 14.48
C VAL A 255 13.17 0.48 13.45
N LEU A 256 14.44 0.73 13.13
CA LEU A 256 15.23 -0.11 12.22
C LEU A 256 15.32 -1.57 12.72
N LYS A 257 15.58 -1.79 14.02
CA LYS A 257 15.59 -3.13 14.63
C LYS A 257 14.24 -3.83 14.44
N GLY A 258 13.13 -3.12 14.68
CA GLY A 258 11.79 -3.65 14.48
C GLY A 258 11.53 -4.04 13.03
N LEU A 259 11.91 -3.20 12.09
CA LEU A 259 11.80 -3.51 10.65
C LEU A 259 12.66 -4.72 10.27
N LEU A 260 13.93 -4.75 10.65
CA LEU A 260 14.85 -5.84 10.33
C LEU A 260 14.35 -7.19 10.90
N GLN A 261 13.93 -7.24 12.15
CA GLN A 261 13.43 -8.46 12.78
C GLN A 261 12.15 -8.97 12.11
N ALA A 262 11.21 -8.08 11.80
CA ALA A 262 9.96 -8.46 11.12
C ALA A 262 10.21 -8.91 9.67
N GLN A 263 11.01 -8.17 8.91
CA GLN A 263 11.29 -8.45 7.50
C GLN A 263 12.09 -9.75 7.27
N ASN A 264 12.98 -10.08 8.20
CA ASN A 264 13.80 -11.30 8.10
C ASN A 264 13.17 -12.52 8.81
N ALA A 265 11.90 -12.39 9.24
CA ALA A 265 11.20 -13.52 9.87
C ALA A 265 11.01 -14.68 8.89
N VAL A 266 11.27 -15.90 9.37
CA VAL A 266 10.90 -17.15 8.73
C VAL A 266 9.82 -17.79 9.58
N PHE A 267 8.68 -18.11 8.97
CA PHE A 267 7.48 -18.51 9.71
C PHE A 267 6.69 -19.62 9.01
N PRO A 268 5.99 -20.49 9.75
CA PRO A 268 5.17 -21.54 9.16
C PRO A 268 4.01 -21.00 8.31
N VAL A 269 3.60 -21.73 7.28
CA VAL A 269 2.32 -21.51 6.59
C VAL A 269 1.19 -21.48 7.63
N GLY A 270 0.29 -20.52 7.52
CA GLY A 270 -0.80 -20.31 8.47
C GLY A 270 -0.47 -19.36 9.63
N THR A 271 0.74 -18.81 9.68
CA THR A 271 1.11 -17.79 10.69
C THR A 271 0.27 -16.51 10.50
N TRP A 272 -0.29 -16.00 11.57
CA TRP A 272 -1.05 -14.74 11.57
C TRP A 272 -0.13 -13.53 11.62
N GLY A 273 -0.56 -12.45 10.98
CA GLY A 273 0.20 -11.20 10.97
C GLY A 273 0.48 -10.62 12.36
N ALA A 274 -0.32 -10.94 13.39
CA ALA A 274 -0.06 -10.56 14.77
C ALA A 274 1.29 -11.07 15.31
N SER A 275 1.75 -12.25 14.85
CA SER A 275 3.04 -12.79 15.26
C SER A 275 4.21 -11.96 14.70
N ILE A 276 4.07 -11.44 13.49
CA ILE A 276 5.07 -10.57 12.85
C ILE A 276 5.03 -9.17 13.46
N ASP A 277 3.83 -8.65 13.78
CA ASP A 277 3.65 -7.39 14.50
C ASP A 277 4.41 -7.37 15.84
N ALA A 278 4.35 -8.48 16.57
CA ALA A 278 5.07 -8.63 17.85
C ALA A 278 6.60 -8.52 17.66
N LEU A 279 7.16 -9.09 16.58
CA LEU A 279 8.58 -8.95 16.26
C LEU A 279 8.95 -7.50 15.98
N ALA A 280 8.14 -6.80 15.20
CA ALA A 280 8.39 -5.39 14.88
C ALA A 280 8.34 -4.48 16.11
N ARG A 281 7.39 -4.70 17.04
CA ARG A 281 7.20 -3.85 18.23
C ARG A 281 8.17 -4.14 19.36
N THR A 282 8.65 -5.36 19.48
CA THR A 282 9.45 -5.80 20.65
C THR A 282 10.65 -4.91 20.96
N PRO A 283 11.50 -4.49 20.01
CA PRO A 283 12.63 -3.61 20.30
C PRO A 283 12.23 -2.28 20.93
N MET A 284 11.14 -1.70 20.47
CA MET A 284 10.61 -0.40 20.91
C MET A 284 9.93 -0.54 22.29
N GLN A 285 9.07 -1.54 22.45
CA GLN A 285 8.33 -1.76 23.70
C GLN A 285 9.24 -2.04 24.90
N ARG A 286 10.40 -2.69 24.70
CA ARG A 286 11.41 -2.90 25.74
C ARG A 286 11.96 -1.61 26.33
N LEU A 287 11.89 -0.50 25.59
CA LEU A 287 12.31 0.83 26.04
C LEU A 287 11.13 1.80 26.26
N GLY A 288 9.90 1.27 26.32
CA GLY A 288 8.71 2.05 26.65
C GLY A 288 8.10 2.81 25.46
N TYR A 289 8.53 2.54 24.21
CA TYR A 289 7.94 3.12 23.02
C TYR A 289 6.94 2.18 22.37
N ASP A 290 5.92 2.74 21.74
CA ASP A 290 4.95 2.01 20.90
C ASP A 290 4.34 2.97 19.88
N TYR A 291 3.57 2.42 18.91
CA TYR A 291 2.86 3.19 17.90
C TYR A 291 1.41 2.72 17.75
N ALA A 292 0.53 3.66 17.37
CA ALA A 292 -0.92 3.46 17.40
C ALA A 292 -1.51 2.89 16.09
N HIS A 293 -0.69 2.72 15.03
CA HIS A 293 -1.14 2.15 13.75
C HIS A 293 -0.77 0.67 13.60
N GLY A 294 -1.27 0.01 12.57
CA GLY A 294 -0.83 -1.34 12.19
C GLY A 294 0.63 -1.34 11.74
N THR A 295 1.30 -2.46 11.89
CA THR A 295 2.67 -2.63 11.36
C THR A 295 2.70 -2.86 9.87
N GLY A 296 1.56 -3.22 9.26
CA GLY A 296 1.51 -3.40 7.82
C GLY A 296 0.11 -3.71 7.27
N HIS A 297 -0.08 -3.34 6.02
CA HIS A 297 -1.30 -3.52 5.23
C HIS A 297 -0.99 -4.14 3.87
N GLY A 298 -2.01 -4.69 3.21
CA GLY A 298 -1.89 -5.16 1.84
C GLY A 298 -1.78 -4.00 0.85
N ILE A 299 -1.13 -4.26 -0.28
CA ILE A 299 -1.01 -3.32 -1.39
C ILE A 299 -1.41 -3.98 -2.71
N GLY A 300 -2.00 -3.22 -3.62
CA GLY A 300 -2.45 -3.71 -4.91
C GLY A 300 -2.85 -2.61 -5.86
N VAL A 301 -4.09 -2.62 -6.31
CA VAL A 301 -4.70 -1.53 -7.11
C VAL A 301 -4.86 -0.28 -6.24
N ASN A 302 -5.06 -0.46 -4.93
CA ASN A 302 -4.98 0.60 -3.93
C ASN A 302 -3.72 0.47 -3.07
N ALA A 303 -3.26 1.57 -2.49
CA ALA A 303 -2.18 1.55 -1.49
C ALA A 303 -2.55 0.71 -0.27
N HIS A 304 -3.82 0.73 0.15
CA HIS A 304 -4.34 -0.12 1.22
C HIS A 304 -5.36 -1.11 0.66
N GLU A 305 -5.03 -2.41 0.67
CA GLU A 305 -5.94 -3.49 0.29
C GLU A 305 -6.14 -4.49 1.42
N ALA A 306 -7.33 -5.10 1.48
CA ALA A 306 -7.60 -6.21 2.38
C ALA A 306 -6.87 -7.49 1.94
N GLY A 307 -6.79 -8.47 2.84
CA GLY A 307 -6.22 -9.81 2.55
C GLY A 307 -4.78 -10.00 3.06
N TYR A 308 -4.05 -8.94 3.35
CA TYR A 308 -2.78 -8.95 4.09
C TYR A 308 -2.88 -7.93 5.23
N SER A 309 -2.48 -8.30 6.43
CA SER A 309 -2.45 -7.38 7.57
C SER A 309 -1.43 -7.85 8.60
N ILE A 310 -0.58 -6.93 9.04
CA ILE A 310 0.33 -7.11 10.18
C ILE A 310 -0.08 -6.10 11.25
N SER A 311 -0.74 -6.56 12.31
CA SER A 311 -1.20 -5.71 13.41
C SER A 311 -1.49 -6.56 14.64
N PRO A 312 -1.59 -5.98 15.85
CA PRO A 312 -1.93 -6.73 17.06
C PRO A 312 -3.28 -7.46 16.98
N LYS A 313 -4.18 -6.97 16.12
CA LYS A 313 -5.53 -7.52 15.93
C LYS A 313 -5.66 -8.42 14.70
N SER A 314 -4.57 -8.64 13.96
CA SER A 314 -4.61 -9.49 12.76
C SER A 314 -4.83 -10.96 13.15
N ASN A 315 -5.94 -11.50 12.69
CA ASN A 315 -6.35 -12.89 12.89
C ASN A 315 -6.42 -13.68 11.57
N ARG A 316 -5.74 -13.18 10.54
CA ARG A 316 -5.65 -13.81 9.22
C ARG A 316 -4.23 -14.31 8.97
N PRO A 317 -4.09 -15.48 8.34
CA PRO A 317 -2.78 -15.97 7.95
C PRO A 317 -2.18 -15.10 6.84
N LEU A 318 -0.85 -14.94 6.91
CA LEU A 318 -0.07 -14.44 5.78
C LEU A 318 -0.01 -15.54 4.71
N VAL A 319 -0.28 -15.17 3.47
CA VAL A 319 -0.43 -16.11 2.35
C VAL A 319 0.70 -15.91 1.36
N GLU A 320 1.28 -17.03 0.87
CA GLU A 320 2.25 -16.99 -0.23
C GLU A 320 1.70 -16.25 -1.44
N GLY A 321 2.52 -15.37 -2.03
CA GLY A 321 2.15 -14.49 -3.14
C GLY A 321 1.47 -13.20 -2.69
N SER A 322 1.22 -12.97 -1.38
CA SER A 322 0.72 -11.67 -0.93
C SER A 322 1.83 -10.63 -0.84
N ILE A 323 1.46 -9.36 -1.08
CA ILE A 323 2.35 -8.21 -1.02
C ILE A 323 1.76 -7.22 -0.01
N GLY A 324 2.61 -6.67 0.86
CA GLY A 324 2.19 -5.67 1.84
C GLY A 324 3.34 -4.98 2.53
N SER A 325 3.02 -4.01 3.39
CA SER A 325 4.00 -3.21 4.12
C SER A 325 4.48 -3.88 5.41
N ILE A 326 5.67 -3.45 5.84
CA ILE A 326 6.20 -3.58 7.21
C ILE A 326 6.73 -2.19 7.56
N GLU A 327 6.03 -1.44 8.43
CA GLU A 327 6.20 -0.01 8.65
C GLU A 327 6.19 0.41 10.13
N PRO A 328 7.05 -0.13 10.97
CA PRO A 328 7.13 0.32 12.36
C PRO A 328 7.52 1.80 12.46
N GLY A 329 7.13 2.46 13.57
CA GLY A 329 7.47 3.86 13.81
C GLY A 329 7.52 4.24 15.28
N ILE A 330 8.15 5.36 15.60
CA ILE A 330 8.12 6.05 16.91
C ILE A 330 7.83 7.52 16.64
N TYR A 331 6.82 8.06 17.31
CA TYR A 331 6.39 9.45 17.13
C TYR A 331 6.37 10.16 18.48
N LEU A 332 7.21 11.19 18.62
CA LEU A 332 7.34 11.98 19.84
C LEU A 332 6.69 13.35 19.61
N PRO A 333 5.47 13.61 20.11
CA PRO A 333 4.73 14.84 19.86
C PRO A 333 5.57 16.09 20.11
N GLN A 334 5.53 17.06 19.19
CA GLN A 334 6.29 18.31 19.20
C GLN A 334 7.81 18.17 19.14
N LYS A 335 8.35 16.97 19.01
CA LYS A 335 9.79 16.68 18.96
C LYS A 335 10.22 16.15 17.61
N GLY A 336 9.60 15.09 17.14
CA GLY A 336 9.86 14.45 15.85
C GLY A 336 9.45 12.99 15.85
N GLY A 337 9.52 12.35 14.70
CA GLY A 337 9.17 10.95 14.55
C GLY A 337 9.97 10.25 13.47
N VAL A 338 9.98 8.93 13.55
CA VAL A 338 10.63 8.03 12.59
C VAL A 338 9.62 6.97 12.18
N ARG A 339 9.48 6.75 10.87
CA ARG A 339 8.87 5.57 10.26
C ARG A 339 9.83 5.04 9.23
N LEU A 340 10.05 3.74 9.22
CA LEU A 340 10.81 3.04 8.19
C LEU A 340 9.90 1.94 7.64
N GLU A 341 9.69 1.94 6.34
CA GLU A 341 8.77 1.03 5.68
C GLU A 341 9.41 0.35 4.50
N ASN A 342 9.21 -0.95 4.42
CA ASN A 342 9.45 -1.74 3.23
C ASN A 342 8.18 -2.47 2.81
N ILE A 343 7.91 -2.47 1.52
CA ILE A 343 6.94 -3.39 0.93
C ILE A 343 7.64 -4.70 0.64
N VAL A 344 7.01 -5.78 1.04
CA VAL A 344 7.54 -7.13 0.95
C VAL A 344 6.56 -8.07 0.23
N LEU A 345 7.11 -9.04 -0.48
CA LEU A 345 6.40 -10.18 -1.05
C LEU A 345 6.57 -11.38 -0.11
N VAL A 346 5.50 -12.09 0.18
CA VAL A 346 5.53 -13.36 0.93
C VAL A 346 5.82 -14.48 -0.05
N GLU A 347 6.94 -15.19 0.14
CA GLU A 347 7.34 -16.33 -0.70
C GLU A 347 7.56 -17.60 0.13
N ALA A 348 7.46 -18.77 -0.51
CA ALA A 348 7.89 -20.02 0.09
C ALA A 348 9.39 -19.97 0.38
N HIS A 349 9.79 -20.43 1.59
CA HIS A 349 11.19 -20.39 1.96
C HIS A 349 12.00 -21.42 1.13
N PRO A 350 13.10 -21.02 0.46
CA PRO A 350 13.78 -21.88 -0.51
C PRO A 350 14.44 -23.12 0.10
N LYS A 351 14.70 -23.11 1.42
CA LYS A 351 15.40 -24.22 2.12
C LYS A 351 14.50 -25.03 3.05
N PHE A 352 13.40 -24.45 3.56
CA PHE A 352 12.57 -25.07 4.60
C PHE A 352 11.15 -25.28 4.08
N SER A 353 10.79 -26.53 3.82
CA SER A 353 9.43 -26.88 3.37
C SER A 353 8.38 -26.50 4.43
N GLY A 354 7.25 -25.94 3.98
CA GLY A 354 6.17 -25.49 4.87
C GLY A 354 6.45 -24.18 5.59
N MET A 355 7.57 -23.50 5.29
CA MET A 355 7.90 -22.18 5.82
C MET A 355 7.76 -21.10 4.74
N LEU A 356 7.42 -19.90 5.18
CA LEU A 356 7.36 -18.69 4.39
C LEU A 356 8.42 -17.69 4.87
N HIS A 357 8.77 -16.75 4.02
CA HIS A 357 9.64 -15.62 4.34
C HIS A 357 9.23 -14.39 3.53
N PHE A 358 9.82 -13.25 3.84
CA PHE A 358 9.60 -12.02 3.10
C PHE A 358 10.76 -11.72 2.14
N VAL A 359 10.40 -11.22 0.95
CA VAL A 359 11.34 -10.71 -0.06
C VAL A 359 11.03 -9.22 -0.29
N PRO A 360 11.95 -8.29 0.02
CA PRO A 360 11.67 -6.87 -0.11
C PRO A 360 11.54 -6.44 -1.58
N LEU A 361 10.52 -5.63 -1.87
CA LEU A 361 10.35 -4.89 -3.12
C LEU A 361 10.87 -3.46 -2.97
N THR A 362 10.75 -2.89 -1.78
CA THR A 362 11.42 -1.64 -1.44
C THR A 362 12.90 -1.92 -1.23
N CYS A 363 13.73 -1.28 -2.04
CA CYS A 363 15.20 -1.36 -1.94
C CYS A 363 15.75 0.07 -1.95
N ILE A 364 15.69 0.74 -0.82
CA ILE A 364 16.25 2.07 -0.57
C ILE A 364 17.03 1.97 0.73
N GLY A 365 18.30 2.37 0.72
CA GLY A 365 19.16 2.32 1.90
C GLY A 365 18.62 3.13 3.08
N PHE A 366 19.19 2.87 4.26
CA PHE A 366 18.87 3.59 5.48
C PHE A 366 19.86 4.74 5.71
N GLU A 367 19.46 5.75 6.51
CA GLU A 367 20.31 6.91 6.84
C GLU A 367 21.42 6.51 7.82
N PRO A 368 22.68 6.43 7.39
CA PRO A 368 23.76 5.90 8.24
C PRO A 368 24.07 6.79 9.45
N LYS A 369 23.87 8.10 9.35
CA LYS A 369 24.09 9.04 10.47
C LYS A 369 23.12 8.77 11.62
N LEU A 370 21.92 8.25 11.34
CA LEU A 370 20.89 7.94 12.33
C LEU A 370 21.05 6.55 12.96
N ILE A 371 21.95 5.70 12.48
CA ILE A 371 22.14 4.34 13.03
C ILE A 371 23.17 4.39 14.16
N ASP A 372 22.76 3.95 15.35
CA ASP A 372 23.69 3.58 16.42
C ASP A 372 24.00 2.07 16.32
N TYR A 373 25.11 1.76 15.67
CA TYR A 373 25.55 0.37 15.44
C TYR A 373 25.78 -0.41 16.74
N LYS A 374 26.00 0.27 17.90
CA LYS A 374 26.18 -0.39 19.20
C LYS A 374 24.87 -0.95 19.73
N MET A 375 23.74 -0.44 19.29
CA MET A 375 22.41 -0.94 19.65
C MET A 375 22.01 -2.17 18.83
N LEU A 376 22.67 -2.44 17.70
CA LEU A 376 22.39 -3.60 16.85
C LEU A 376 23.12 -4.84 17.36
N THR A 377 22.43 -5.98 17.42
CA THR A 377 23.05 -7.28 17.63
C THR A 377 23.87 -7.68 16.38
N SER A 378 24.77 -8.65 16.53
CA SER A 378 25.55 -9.14 15.38
C SER A 378 24.64 -9.69 14.26
N GLU A 379 23.52 -10.32 14.61
CA GLU A 379 22.53 -10.83 13.67
C GLU A 379 21.84 -9.69 12.91
N GLU A 380 21.40 -8.65 13.62
CA GLU A 380 20.79 -7.45 13.01
C GLU A 380 21.76 -6.69 12.11
N GLN A 381 23.05 -6.67 12.45
CA GLN A 381 24.10 -6.09 11.58
C GLN A 381 24.23 -6.89 10.27
N VAL A 382 24.16 -8.21 10.32
CA VAL A 382 24.16 -9.06 9.11
C VAL A 382 22.92 -8.77 8.27
N MET A 383 21.71 -8.75 8.88
CA MET A 383 20.47 -8.40 8.19
C MET A 383 20.53 -7.04 7.49
N LEU A 384 21.12 -6.03 8.15
CA LEU A 384 21.32 -4.71 7.59
C LEU A 384 22.27 -4.73 6.40
N VAL A 385 23.40 -5.43 6.52
CA VAL A 385 24.39 -5.55 5.43
C VAL A 385 23.78 -6.25 4.21
N ASP A 386 23.04 -7.33 4.42
CA ASP A 386 22.39 -8.07 3.34
C ASP A 386 21.34 -7.18 2.63
N TYR A 387 20.57 -6.41 3.38
CA TYR A 387 19.61 -5.45 2.79
C TYR A 387 20.31 -4.31 2.02
N GLU A 388 21.36 -3.72 2.58
CA GLU A 388 22.13 -2.66 1.91
C GLU A 388 22.83 -3.18 0.63
N GLU A 389 23.21 -4.46 0.59
CA GLU A 389 23.72 -5.09 -0.64
C GLU A 389 22.67 -5.15 -1.74
N LEU A 390 21.37 -5.43 -1.40
CA LEU A 390 20.28 -5.35 -2.36
C LEU A 390 20.09 -3.92 -2.87
N CYS A 391 20.12 -2.93 -1.98
CA CYS A 391 20.03 -1.52 -2.35
C CYS A 391 21.20 -1.08 -3.25
N ARG A 392 22.43 -1.54 -2.97
CA ARG A 392 23.61 -1.24 -3.78
C ARG A 392 23.48 -1.79 -5.20
N LYS A 393 22.95 -3.01 -5.36
CA LYS A 393 22.70 -3.60 -6.69
C LYS A 393 21.70 -2.80 -7.51
N GLN A 394 20.80 -2.06 -6.85
CA GLN A 394 19.83 -1.17 -7.51
C GLN A 394 20.32 0.28 -7.62
N GLY A 395 21.49 0.62 -7.07
CA GLY A 395 22.02 1.99 -7.05
C GLY A 395 21.27 2.93 -6.10
N THR A 396 20.69 2.40 -5.03
CA THR A 396 19.81 3.11 -4.07
C THR A 396 20.30 2.99 -2.62
N SER A 397 21.58 2.69 -2.40
CA SER A 397 22.23 2.68 -1.08
C SER A 397 22.87 4.04 -0.76
N PHE A 398 22.85 4.44 0.52
CA PHE A 398 23.54 5.63 1.00
C PHE A 398 24.92 5.34 1.64
N THR A 399 25.25 4.05 1.81
CA THR A 399 26.40 3.64 2.63
C THR A 399 27.73 3.64 1.92
N TRP A 400 27.85 4.35 0.62
CA TRP A 400 29.04 4.30 -0.01
C TRP A 400 29.35 5.27 -0.93
N SER A 401 30.27 5.92 -0.64
CA SER A 401 31.12 6.69 -1.56
C SER A 401 32.46 6.89 -0.91
#